data_fad563efe6c390fe1fc7d2ad7ac6e781
#
_entry.id   fad563efe6c390fe1fc7d2ad7ac6e781
#
_cell.length_a   1.000
_cell.length_b   1.000
_cell.length_c   1.000
_cell.angle_alpha   90.00
_cell.angle_beta   90.00
_cell.angle_gamma   90.00
#
_symmetry.space_group_name_H-M   'P 1'
#
loop_
_entity.id
_entity.type
_entity.pdbx_description
1 polymer ?
#
loop_
_entity_poly.entity_id
_entity_poly.type
_entity_poly.pdbx_seq_one_letter_code
_entity_poly.pdbx_strand_id
1 'polypeptide(L)'
;MEILKAVENVNNRQKRILFKKLYNHFKGELAGKTVALWGLSFKPETDDMSAAPSIDTINMLMDAGCHVRVYDPVAMNATKRRWSTVYCGLDMYDAVKGADAVLLLTEWRQFRIPAWQIVKSLMRTPVIIDGRNVYDGDEIEEQGFTYYCIGR
;
A
#
# COMPACT_ATOMS: atom_id res chain seq x y z
N MET A 1 -10.58 26.28 11.18
CA MET A 1 -9.14 26.10 11.46
C MET A 1 -8.87 24.83 12.23
N GLU A 2 -9.52 24.62 13.34
CA GLU A 2 -9.33 23.40 14.14
C GLU A 2 -9.77 22.15 13.41
N ILE A 3 -10.81 22.24 12.61
CA ILE A 3 -11.32 21.10 11.82
C ILE A 3 -10.26 20.60 10.84
N LEU A 4 -9.55 21.52 10.17
CA LEU A 4 -8.49 21.16 9.22
C LEU A 4 -7.34 20.45 9.92
N LYS A 5 -6.94 20.93 11.10
CA LYS A 5 -5.88 20.29 11.88
C LYS A 5 -6.26 18.90 12.34
N ALA A 6 -7.53 18.70 12.73
CA ALA A 6 -8.02 17.39 13.14
C ALA A 6 -7.98 16.39 11.97
N VAL A 7 -8.39 16.82 10.77
CA VAL A 7 -8.34 15.97 9.58
C VAL A 7 -6.90 15.61 9.22
N GLU A 8 -5.99 16.57 9.25
CA GLU A 8 -4.57 16.32 8.99
C GLU A 8 -3.99 15.34 9.99
N ASN A 9 -4.33 15.49 11.28
CA ASN A 9 -3.84 14.57 12.32
C ASN A 9 -4.34 13.14 12.12
N VAL A 10 -5.60 12.97 11.72
CA VAL A 10 -6.16 11.65 11.44
C VAL A 10 -5.43 11.00 10.26
N ASN A 11 -5.23 11.73 9.15
CA ASN A 11 -4.51 11.23 7.99
C ASN A 11 -3.07 10.86 8.34
N ASN A 12 -2.38 11.71 9.10
CA ASN A 12 -1.01 11.43 9.53
C ASN A 12 -0.94 10.20 10.41
N ARG A 13 -1.92 10.01 11.29
CA ARG A 13 -1.98 8.82 12.15
C ARG A 13 -2.15 7.55 11.33
N GLN A 14 -3.03 7.58 10.33
CA GLN A 14 -3.26 6.40 9.47
C GLN A 14 -2.00 6.02 8.69
N LYS A 15 -1.28 7.00 8.15
CA LYS A 15 -0.01 6.77 7.45
C LYS A 15 1.00 6.10 8.36
N ARG A 16 1.13 6.61 9.58
CA ARG A 16 2.07 6.07 10.57
C ARG A 16 1.67 4.67 11.02
N ILE A 17 0.38 4.41 11.16
CA ILE A 17 -0.10 3.09 11.57
C ILE A 17 0.29 2.04 10.53
N LEU A 18 0.08 2.32 9.24
CA LEU A 18 0.44 1.38 8.18
C LEU A 18 1.94 1.10 8.17
N PHE A 19 2.74 2.16 8.20
CA PHE A 19 4.19 2.01 8.21
C PHE A 19 4.66 1.27 9.47
N LYS A 20 4.07 1.60 10.61
CA LYS A 20 4.43 0.96 11.87
C LYS A 20 4.14 -0.53 11.87
N LYS A 21 3.00 -0.94 11.30
CA LYS A 21 2.66 -2.36 11.17
C LYS A 21 3.66 -3.10 10.30
N LEU A 22 4.06 -2.48 9.19
CA LEU A 22 5.09 -3.03 8.31
C LEU A 22 6.43 -3.13 9.03
N TYR A 23 6.84 -2.06 9.68
CA TYR A 23 8.10 -1.99 10.43
C TYR A 23 8.16 -3.06 11.52
N ASN A 24 7.07 -3.20 12.28
CA ASN A 24 7.01 -4.17 13.37
C ASN A 24 7.00 -5.61 12.84
N HIS A 25 6.33 -5.86 11.72
CA HIS A 25 6.30 -7.21 11.15
C HIS A 25 7.71 -7.69 10.77
N PHE A 26 8.51 -6.82 10.18
CA PHE A 26 9.87 -7.14 9.76
C PHE A 26 10.92 -6.79 10.83
N LYS A 27 10.49 -6.46 12.04
CA LYS A 27 11.36 -6.16 13.20
C LYS A 27 12.39 -5.08 12.89
N GLY A 28 11.95 -4.07 12.14
CA GLY A 28 12.79 -2.94 11.75
C GLY A 28 13.70 -3.19 10.55
N GLU A 29 13.73 -4.40 10.01
CA GLU A 29 14.60 -4.75 8.89
C GLU A 29 13.91 -4.50 7.55
N LEU A 30 13.75 -3.21 7.21
CA LEU A 30 13.07 -2.81 5.97
C LEU A 30 14.03 -2.59 4.80
N ALA A 31 15.29 -2.32 5.05
CA ALA A 31 16.25 -2.08 3.98
C ALA A 31 16.33 -3.28 3.05
N GLY A 32 16.13 -3.04 1.75
CA GLY A 32 16.17 -4.10 0.74
C GLY A 32 14.84 -4.84 0.57
N LYS A 33 13.84 -4.57 1.40
CA LYS A 33 12.51 -5.16 1.22
C LYS A 33 11.79 -4.49 0.06
N THR A 34 10.95 -5.25 -0.62
CA THR A 34 10.10 -4.73 -1.71
C THR A 34 8.68 -4.62 -1.20
N VAL A 35 8.10 -3.44 -1.34
CA VAL A 35 6.74 -3.17 -0.89
C VAL A 35 5.89 -2.72 -2.08
N ALA A 36 4.77 -3.38 -2.27
CA ALA A 36 3.81 -3.03 -3.32
C ALA A 36 2.69 -2.19 -2.73
N LEU A 37 2.28 -1.18 -3.47
CA LEU A 37 1.16 -0.33 -3.09
C LEU A 37 0.04 -0.47 -4.12
N TRP A 38 -1.16 -0.75 -3.65
CA TRP A 38 -2.36 -0.77 -4.46
C TRP A 38 -3.17 0.48 -4.15
N GLY A 39 -3.26 1.36 -5.16
CA GLY A 39 -3.98 2.62 -5.03
C GLY A 39 -3.07 3.74 -4.56
N LEU A 40 -3.12 4.85 -5.27
CA LEU A 40 -2.28 6.02 -4.97
C LEU A 40 -3.10 7.28 -4.75
N SER A 41 -4.32 7.32 -5.29
CA SER A 41 -5.21 8.47 -5.12
C SER A 41 -5.92 8.39 -3.78
N PHE A 42 -6.22 9.56 -3.20
CA PHE A 42 -6.93 9.62 -1.93
C PHE A 42 -8.33 9.00 -2.01
N LYS A 43 -9.03 9.27 -3.12
CA LYS A 43 -10.38 8.73 -3.35
C LYS A 43 -10.36 7.81 -4.57
N PRO A 44 -11.14 6.71 -4.56
CA PRO A 44 -11.28 5.87 -5.74
C PRO A 44 -11.82 6.67 -6.94
N GLU A 45 -11.43 6.24 -8.14
CA GLU A 45 -11.91 6.80 -9.40
C GLU A 45 -11.50 8.25 -9.65
N THR A 46 -10.37 8.68 -9.05
CA THR A 46 -9.76 10.00 -9.30
C THR A 46 -8.24 9.86 -9.41
N ASP A 47 -7.62 10.77 -10.17
CA ASP A 47 -6.17 10.84 -10.27
C ASP A 47 -5.56 11.94 -9.38
N ASP A 48 -6.36 12.56 -8.52
CA ASP A 48 -5.89 13.61 -7.62
C ASP A 48 -5.06 13.01 -6.50
N MET A 49 -3.77 13.27 -6.52
CA MET A 49 -2.82 12.80 -5.51
C MET A 49 -2.36 13.89 -4.55
N SER A 50 -2.86 15.13 -4.70
CA SER A 50 -2.29 16.28 -3.98
C SER A 50 -2.32 16.13 -2.46
N ALA A 51 -3.32 15.45 -1.90
CA ALA A 51 -3.41 15.20 -0.46
C ALA A 51 -3.41 13.71 -0.13
N ALA A 52 -2.95 12.86 -1.05
CA ALA A 52 -3.03 11.41 -0.88
C ALA A 52 -2.04 10.92 0.17
N PRO A 53 -2.46 10.01 1.06
CA PRO A 53 -1.54 9.37 2.01
C PRO A 53 -0.42 8.61 1.33
N SER A 54 -0.61 8.18 0.09
CA SER A 54 0.38 7.43 -0.67
C SER A 54 1.70 8.18 -0.87
N ILE A 55 1.65 9.52 -0.99
CA ILE A 55 2.86 10.31 -1.18
C ILE A 55 3.80 10.14 0.01
N ASP A 56 3.28 10.34 1.21
CA ASP A 56 4.08 10.22 2.43
C ASP A 56 4.48 8.77 2.67
N THR A 57 3.59 7.82 2.38
CA THR A 57 3.91 6.40 2.52
C THR A 57 5.07 6.01 1.62
N ILE A 58 5.05 6.42 0.35
CA ILE A 58 6.13 6.14 -0.58
C ILE A 58 7.44 6.74 -0.07
N ASN A 59 7.41 7.99 0.38
CA ASN A 59 8.61 8.66 0.88
C ASN A 59 9.16 7.96 2.12
N MET A 60 8.30 7.56 3.06
CA MET A 60 8.72 6.82 4.26
C MET A 60 9.36 5.47 3.90
N LEU A 61 8.79 4.75 2.94
CA LEU A 61 9.33 3.47 2.49
C LEU A 61 10.69 3.65 1.83
N MET A 62 10.83 4.65 0.96
CA MET A 62 12.09 4.92 0.29
C MET A 62 13.17 5.33 1.30
N ASP A 63 12.83 6.15 2.28
CA ASP A 63 13.76 6.56 3.34
C ASP A 63 14.21 5.37 4.18
N ALA A 64 13.35 4.37 4.33
CA ALA A 64 13.68 3.14 5.06
C ALA A 64 14.51 2.15 4.24
N GLY A 65 14.78 2.46 2.97
CA GLY A 65 15.57 1.60 2.09
C GLY A 65 14.77 0.56 1.33
N CYS A 66 13.45 0.69 1.28
CA CYS A 66 12.60 -0.24 0.55
C CYS A 66 12.61 0.04 -0.95
N HIS A 67 12.41 -1.02 -1.72
CA HIS A 67 12.06 -0.91 -3.12
C HIS A 67 10.54 -0.80 -3.21
N VAL A 68 10.03 0.21 -3.91
CA VAL A 68 8.59 0.48 -3.97
C VAL A 68 8.07 0.15 -5.37
N ARG A 69 7.00 -0.65 -5.42
CA ARG A 69 6.29 -1.01 -6.65
C ARG A 69 4.84 -0.58 -6.45
N VAL A 70 4.26 0.05 -7.46
CA VAL A 70 2.92 0.64 -7.30
C VAL A 70 2.02 0.31 -8.47
N TYR A 71 0.72 0.26 -8.19
CA TYR A 71 -0.28 0.25 -9.25
C TYR A 71 -1.50 1.05 -8.81
N ASP A 72 -1.98 1.91 -9.72
CA ASP A 72 -3.23 2.64 -9.58
C ASP A 72 -3.84 2.78 -10.98
N PRO A 73 -5.16 2.58 -11.14
CA PRO A 73 -5.77 2.62 -12.49
C PRO A 73 -5.59 3.94 -13.22
N VAL A 74 -5.40 5.06 -12.51
CA VAL A 74 -5.37 6.38 -13.16
C VAL A 74 -4.14 7.22 -12.82
N ALA A 75 -3.41 6.91 -11.74
CA ALA A 75 -2.37 7.80 -11.21
C ALA A 75 -0.95 7.42 -11.64
N MET A 76 -0.78 6.52 -12.60
CA MET A 76 0.56 6.04 -12.97
C MET A 76 1.45 7.12 -13.59
N ASN A 77 0.89 7.96 -14.47
CA ASN A 77 1.69 9.02 -15.10
C ASN A 77 2.18 10.05 -14.09
N ALA A 78 1.32 10.44 -13.14
CA ALA A 78 1.71 11.37 -12.08
C ALA A 78 2.81 10.77 -11.19
N THR A 79 2.73 9.47 -10.91
CA THR A 79 3.72 8.76 -10.13
C THR A 79 5.08 8.72 -10.82
N LYS A 80 5.10 8.41 -12.10
CA LYS A 80 6.34 8.37 -12.89
C LYS A 80 7.03 9.72 -12.91
N ARG A 81 6.26 10.80 -12.98
CA ARG A 81 6.81 12.15 -12.98
C ARG A 81 7.40 12.54 -11.62
N ARG A 82 6.82 12.00 -10.53
CA ARG A 82 7.23 12.38 -9.18
C ARG A 82 8.42 11.57 -8.66
N TRP A 83 8.46 10.27 -8.96
CA TRP A 83 9.51 9.37 -8.49
C TRP A 83 10.06 8.53 -9.63
N SER A 84 11.32 8.72 -9.97
CA SER A 84 11.96 7.95 -11.03
C SER A 84 12.34 6.53 -10.60
N THR A 85 12.48 6.31 -9.30
CA THR A 85 12.93 5.00 -8.76
C THR A 85 11.78 4.10 -8.32
N VAL A 86 10.54 4.59 -8.36
CA VAL A 86 9.37 3.79 -8.03
C VAL A 86 8.92 3.04 -9.28
N TYR A 87 8.79 1.72 -9.16
CA TYR A 87 8.32 0.90 -10.27
C TYR A 87 6.81 1.01 -10.41
N CYS A 88 6.34 1.41 -11.59
CA CYS A 88 4.91 1.51 -11.89
C CYS A 88 4.47 0.27 -12.63
N GLY A 89 3.65 -0.56 -11.98
CA GLY A 89 3.20 -1.83 -12.54
C GLY A 89 2.27 -1.67 -13.74
N LEU A 90 2.27 -2.66 -14.61
CA LEU A 90 1.36 -2.73 -15.75
C LEU A 90 -0.07 -3.02 -15.29
N ASP A 91 -0.21 -3.77 -14.21
CA ASP A 91 -1.48 -4.06 -13.55
C ASP A 91 -1.21 -4.36 -12.07
N MET A 92 -2.26 -4.67 -11.32
CA MET A 92 -2.13 -4.91 -9.88
C MET A 92 -1.27 -6.14 -9.56
N TYR A 93 -1.25 -7.13 -10.43
CA TYR A 93 -0.45 -8.35 -10.22
C TYR A 93 1.02 -8.11 -10.54
N ASP A 94 1.31 -7.33 -11.58
CA ASP A 94 2.68 -6.94 -11.90
C ASP A 94 3.32 -6.18 -10.74
N ALA A 95 2.54 -5.33 -10.07
CA ALA A 95 3.04 -4.55 -8.93
C ALA A 95 3.49 -5.44 -7.76
N VAL A 96 2.89 -6.62 -7.57
CA VAL A 96 3.21 -7.46 -6.41
C VAL A 96 4.34 -8.47 -6.67
N LYS A 97 4.89 -8.52 -7.88
CA LYS A 97 5.99 -9.45 -8.18
C LYS A 97 7.19 -9.21 -7.27
N GLY A 98 7.57 -10.25 -6.55
CA GLY A 98 8.71 -10.18 -5.62
C GLY A 98 8.48 -9.34 -4.39
N ALA A 99 7.25 -8.91 -4.13
CA ALA A 99 6.96 -8.06 -2.98
C ALA A 99 7.00 -8.83 -1.67
N ASP A 100 7.49 -8.17 -0.64
CA ASP A 100 7.48 -8.68 0.72
C ASP A 100 6.21 -8.29 1.47
N ALA A 101 5.51 -7.26 1.00
CA ALA A 101 4.23 -6.85 1.55
C ALA A 101 3.44 -6.09 0.49
N VAL A 102 2.11 -6.12 0.62
CA VAL A 102 1.20 -5.30 -0.20
C VAL A 102 0.43 -4.40 0.76
N LEU A 103 0.45 -3.09 0.49
CA LEU A 103 -0.32 -2.10 1.23
C LEU A 103 -1.48 -1.62 0.37
N LEU A 104 -2.71 -1.77 0.86
CA LEU A 104 -3.88 -1.24 0.18
C LEU A 104 -4.16 0.17 0.70
N LEU A 105 -4.04 1.17 -0.18
CA LEU A 105 -4.22 2.57 0.20
C LEU A 105 -5.51 3.18 -0.34
N THR A 106 -6.04 2.65 -1.45
CA THR A 106 -7.27 3.13 -2.07
C THR A 106 -8.10 1.94 -2.50
N GLU A 107 -9.40 1.99 -2.23
CA GLU A 107 -10.29 0.86 -2.42
C GLU A 107 -10.94 0.82 -3.81
N TRP A 108 -10.13 0.82 -4.88
CA TRP A 108 -10.64 0.59 -6.23
C TRP A 108 -11.32 -0.78 -6.30
N ARG A 109 -12.35 -0.90 -7.14
CA ARG A 109 -13.11 -2.16 -7.26
C ARG A 109 -12.23 -3.35 -7.54
N GLN A 110 -11.25 -3.19 -8.42
CA GLN A 110 -10.37 -4.29 -8.80
C GLN A 110 -9.50 -4.80 -7.65
N PHE A 111 -9.32 -3.99 -6.59
CA PHE A 111 -8.55 -4.42 -5.42
C PHE A 111 -9.39 -5.14 -4.37
N ARG A 112 -10.71 -5.15 -4.52
CA ARG A 112 -11.59 -5.75 -3.51
C ARG A 112 -11.61 -7.28 -3.56
N ILE A 113 -11.53 -7.85 -4.76
CA ILE A 113 -11.58 -9.30 -4.94
C ILE A 113 -10.44 -9.74 -5.85
N PRO A 114 -9.18 -9.67 -5.39
CA PRO A 114 -8.05 -10.14 -6.17
C PRO A 114 -8.06 -11.67 -6.28
N ALA A 115 -7.34 -12.19 -7.25
CA ALA A 115 -7.05 -13.62 -7.31
C ALA A 115 -5.92 -13.90 -6.31
N TRP A 116 -6.26 -14.17 -5.05
CA TRP A 116 -5.31 -14.26 -3.95
C TRP A 116 -4.24 -15.31 -4.18
N GLN A 117 -4.56 -16.44 -4.82
CA GLN A 117 -3.55 -17.47 -5.10
C GLN A 117 -2.50 -16.98 -6.10
N ILE A 118 -2.91 -16.15 -7.04
CA ILE A 118 -1.97 -15.52 -7.99
C ILE A 118 -1.09 -14.51 -7.23
N VAL A 119 -1.69 -13.67 -6.40
CA VAL A 119 -0.95 -12.70 -5.59
C VAL A 119 0.10 -13.41 -4.74
N LYS A 120 -0.30 -14.46 -4.05
CA LYS A 120 0.61 -15.23 -3.19
C LYS A 120 1.76 -15.83 -3.97
N SER A 121 1.48 -16.36 -5.17
CA SER A 121 2.51 -16.99 -6.00
C SER A 121 3.54 -15.98 -6.51
N LEU A 122 3.16 -14.70 -6.67
CA LEU A 122 4.04 -13.67 -7.18
C LEU A 122 4.86 -12.98 -6.09
N MET A 123 4.38 -13.02 -4.85
CA MET A 123 5.05 -12.36 -3.73
C MET A 123 6.18 -13.21 -3.16
N ARG A 124 7.18 -12.53 -2.58
CA ARG A 124 8.25 -13.20 -1.83
C ARG A 124 7.76 -13.57 -0.42
N THR A 125 7.08 -12.65 0.25
CA THR A 125 6.55 -12.84 1.60
C THR A 125 5.06 -12.49 1.57
N PRO A 126 4.15 -13.39 2.01
CA PRO A 126 2.71 -13.15 1.86
C PRO A 126 2.15 -12.30 3.00
N VAL A 127 2.41 -10.99 2.96
CA VAL A 127 1.94 -10.04 3.96
C VAL A 127 1.03 -9.01 3.29
N ILE A 128 -0.17 -8.84 3.84
CA ILE A 128 -1.15 -7.86 3.36
C ILE A 128 -1.43 -6.86 4.49
N ILE A 129 -1.27 -5.58 4.20
CA ILE A 129 -1.62 -4.50 5.14
C ILE A 129 -2.73 -3.67 4.50
N ASP A 130 -3.92 -3.79 5.07
CA ASP A 130 -5.14 -3.21 4.51
C ASP A 130 -5.41 -1.85 5.16
N GLY A 131 -5.11 -0.80 4.45
CA GLY A 131 -5.28 0.56 4.93
C GLY A 131 -6.71 1.09 4.83
N ARG A 132 -7.63 0.29 4.28
CA ARG A 132 -9.02 0.70 4.09
C ARG A 132 -10.02 -0.20 4.80
N ASN A 133 -9.56 -1.27 5.45
CA ASN A 133 -10.40 -2.24 6.17
C ASN A 133 -11.46 -2.87 5.27
N VAL A 134 -11.10 -3.19 4.02
CA VAL A 134 -12.06 -3.73 3.05
C VAL A 134 -12.06 -5.24 2.96
N TYR A 135 -11.02 -5.91 3.44
CA TYR A 135 -10.91 -7.37 3.32
C TYR A 135 -11.40 -8.07 4.57
N ASP A 136 -11.88 -9.30 4.39
CA ASP A 136 -12.16 -10.20 5.51
C ASP A 136 -10.83 -10.85 5.93
N GLY A 137 -10.35 -10.50 7.13
CA GLY A 137 -9.07 -10.98 7.62
C GLY A 137 -8.98 -12.49 7.73
N ASP A 138 -10.07 -13.14 8.15
CA ASP A 138 -10.08 -14.60 8.27
C ASP A 138 -9.92 -15.26 6.91
N GLU A 139 -10.60 -14.74 5.89
CA GLU A 139 -10.48 -15.25 4.53
C GLU A 139 -9.06 -15.09 3.99
N ILE A 140 -8.47 -13.91 4.22
CA ILE A 140 -7.10 -13.64 3.76
C ILE A 140 -6.10 -14.57 4.46
N GLU A 141 -6.27 -14.78 5.75
CA GLU A 141 -5.40 -15.70 6.51
C GLU A 141 -5.57 -17.15 6.06
N GLU A 142 -6.78 -17.58 5.73
CA GLU A 142 -7.03 -18.92 5.18
C GLU A 142 -6.30 -19.13 3.85
N GLN A 143 -6.11 -18.07 3.07
CA GLN A 143 -5.36 -18.15 1.81
C GLN A 143 -3.84 -18.25 2.05
N GLY A 144 -3.40 -18.12 3.28
CA GLY A 144 -1.98 -18.27 3.63
C GLY A 144 -1.22 -16.95 3.80
N PHE A 145 -1.94 -15.85 3.94
CA PHE A 145 -1.31 -14.53 4.18
C PHE A 145 -1.29 -14.18 5.66
N THR A 146 -0.31 -13.35 6.03
CA THR A 146 -0.38 -12.59 7.28
C THR A 146 -1.13 -11.29 6.97
N TYR A 147 -2.17 -11.00 7.75
CA TYR A 147 -3.06 -9.87 7.47
C TYR A 147 -3.05 -8.87 8.61
N TYR A 148 -2.89 -7.60 8.26
CA TYR A 148 -3.03 -6.48 9.17
C TYR A 148 -4.03 -5.48 8.59
N CYS A 149 -4.75 -4.78 9.45
CA CYS A 149 -5.61 -3.68 9.03
C CYS A 149 -5.56 -2.55 10.07
N ILE A 150 -6.15 -1.41 9.72
CA ILE A 150 -6.10 -0.24 10.61
C ILE A 150 -6.95 -0.44 11.84
N GLY A 151 -8.09 -1.13 11.71
CA GLY A 151 -9.06 -1.28 12.79
C GLY A 151 -8.74 -2.32 13.85
N ARG A 152 -7.60 -2.99 13.74
CA ARG A 152 -7.26 -4.08 14.67
C ARG A 152 -5.86 -3.95 15.22
#